data_78a9b75f5f1b7f557c0eb315d8f4a1cc
#
_entry.id   78a9b75f5f1b7f557c0eb315d8f4a1cc
#
_cell.length_a   1.000
_cell.length_b   1.000
_cell.length_c   1.000
_cell.angle_alpha   90.00
_cell.angle_beta   90.00
_cell.angle_gamma   90.00
#
_symmetry.space_group_name_H-M   'P 1'
#
loop_
_entity.id
_entity.type
_entity.pdbx_description
1 polymer ?
#
loop_
_entity_poly.entity_id
_entity_poly.type
_entity_poly.pdbx_seq_one_letter_code
_entity_poly.pdbx_strand_id
1 'polypeptide(L)'
;MNQAAKCNMAVLVKHNMEDGFKGGIGIEESIEIAKQIESFGVHGIVLSSGFVSRAPMAVMRGRIPTKTMGYYMGWNEWLQKIVVSLFGQWMIKDYKFEECFFLENAKKFREALKGPLVYVGGIVSREGIEKVLDAGFEMVQMARCLINDPAFVNKMKEGDISTRSGCDHRDYCIARMYSKDMQCCHNCQEPIPAKVWKELAKID
;
A
#
# COMPACT_ATOMS: atom_id res chain seq x y z
N MET A 1 6.25 -8.56 -24.92
CA MET A 1 6.93 -7.27 -25.07
C MET A 1 6.93 -6.74 -26.49
N ASN A 2 7.26 -7.53 -27.51
CA ASN A 2 7.26 -7.04 -28.91
C ASN A 2 5.93 -6.42 -29.40
N GLN A 3 4.77 -6.85 -28.86
CA GLN A 3 3.49 -6.24 -29.22
C GLN A 3 3.27 -4.87 -28.53
N ALA A 4 3.68 -4.73 -27.27
CA ALA A 4 3.57 -3.46 -26.55
C ALA A 4 4.45 -2.37 -27.20
N ALA A 5 5.67 -2.72 -27.60
CA ALA A 5 6.56 -1.80 -28.33
C ALA A 5 5.95 -1.33 -29.66
N LYS A 6 5.24 -2.20 -30.38
CA LYS A 6 4.53 -1.84 -31.62
C LYS A 6 3.35 -0.88 -31.38
N CYS A 7 2.79 -0.86 -30.17
CA CYS A 7 1.67 -0.01 -29.79
C CYS A 7 2.09 1.25 -29.01
N ASN A 8 3.39 1.57 -28.91
CA ASN A 8 3.92 2.66 -28.07
C ASN A 8 3.42 2.61 -26.61
N MET A 9 3.32 1.40 -26.05
CA MET A 9 2.79 1.16 -24.72
C MET A 9 3.92 0.85 -23.74
N ALA A 10 3.96 1.56 -22.60
CA ALA A 10 4.89 1.24 -21.53
C ALA A 10 4.43 -0.04 -20.78
N VAL A 11 5.38 -0.94 -20.52
CA VAL A 11 5.17 -2.14 -19.71
C VAL A 11 5.82 -1.93 -18.36
N LEU A 12 5.01 -1.81 -17.32
CA LEU A 12 5.45 -1.78 -15.93
C LEU A 12 5.14 -3.13 -15.28
N VAL A 13 6.09 -3.67 -14.53
CA VAL A 13 5.92 -4.92 -13.78
C VAL A 13 5.90 -4.61 -12.29
N LYS A 14 4.82 -4.97 -11.60
CA LYS A 14 4.79 -4.91 -10.15
C LYS A 14 5.44 -6.16 -9.58
N HIS A 15 6.51 -5.96 -8.81
CA HIS A 15 7.33 -7.02 -8.23
C HIS A 15 7.38 -6.90 -6.71
N ASN A 16 7.36 -8.05 -6.04
CA ASN A 16 7.38 -8.13 -4.59
C ASN A 16 8.82 -8.18 -4.09
N MET A 17 9.24 -7.26 -3.23
CA MET A 17 10.59 -7.24 -2.66
C MET A 17 10.80 -8.37 -1.65
N GLU A 18 9.76 -8.67 -0.88
CA GLU A 18 9.71 -9.77 0.09
C GLU A 18 8.27 -10.12 0.44
N ASP A 19 8.01 -11.36 0.84
CA ASP A 19 6.65 -11.79 1.19
C ASP A 19 6.26 -11.45 2.63
N GLY A 20 7.22 -11.18 3.51
CA GLY A 20 6.98 -10.77 4.89
C GLY A 20 6.58 -11.90 5.84
N PHE A 21 6.78 -13.17 5.48
CA PHE A 21 6.54 -14.33 6.33
C PHE A 21 7.59 -15.43 6.13
N LYS A 22 7.72 -16.33 7.10
CA LYS A 22 8.71 -17.43 7.06
C LYS A 22 8.40 -18.41 5.92
N GLY A 23 9.40 -18.65 5.06
CA GLY A 23 9.30 -19.53 3.90
C GLY A 23 8.72 -18.86 2.64
N GLY A 24 8.49 -17.55 2.68
CA GLY A 24 8.25 -16.71 1.51
C GLY A 24 9.56 -16.24 0.87
N ILE A 25 9.44 -15.55 -0.26
CA ILE A 25 10.56 -14.96 -0.99
C ILE A 25 11.24 -13.89 -0.11
N GLY A 26 12.58 -13.96 -0.01
CA GLY A 26 13.42 -12.97 0.63
C GLY A 26 13.96 -11.92 -0.34
N ILE A 27 14.59 -10.87 0.19
CA ILE A 27 15.05 -9.72 -0.60
C ILE A 27 16.10 -10.14 -1.63
N GLU A 28 17.07 -10.97 -1.25
CA GLU A 28 18.17 -11.39 -2.13
C GLU A 28 17.66 -12.20 -3.33
N GLU A 29 16.79 -13.17 -3.09
CA GLU A 29 16.16 -13.96 -4.15
C GLU A 29 15.28 -13.06 -5.06
N SER A 30 14.55 -12.14 -4.45
CA SER A 30 13.70 -11.19 -5.15
C SER A 30 14.50 -10.24 -6.05
N ILE A 31 15.68 -9.81 -5.64
CA ILE A 31 16.60 -9.00 -6.47
C ILE A 31 17.02 -9.78 -7.73
N GLU A 32 17.36 -11.07 -7.59
CA GLU A 32 17.74 -11.88 -8.75
C GLU A 32 16.57 -12.06 -9.74
N ILE A 33 15.36 -12.23 -9.23
CA ILE A 33 14.15 -12.24 -10.07
C ILE A 33 13.95 -10.89 -10.76
N ALA A 34 14.13 -9.78 -10.04
CA ALA A 34 14.00 -8.44 -10.60
C ALA A 34 15.02 -8.14 -11.72
N LYS A 35 16.27 -8.62 -11.59
CA LYS A 35 17.28 -8.55 -12.65
C LYS A 35 16.85 -9.30 -13.91
N GLN A 36 16.23 -10.47 -13.74
CA GLN A 36 15.69 -11.23 -14.87
C GLN A 36 14.53 -10.47 -15.53
N ILE A 37 13.61 -9.88 -14.74
CA ILE A 37 12.51 -9.05 -15.24
C ILE A 37 13.07 -7.86 -16.05
N GLU A 38 14.09 -7.18 -15.52
CA GLU A 38 14.77 -6.07 -16.21
C GLU A 38 15.38 -6.52 -17.53
N SER A 39 16.03 -7.70 -17.56
CA SER A 39 16.66 -8.23 -18.77
C SER A 39 15.69 -8.50 -19.92
N PHE A 40 14.40 -8.69 -19.63
CA PHE A 40 13.34 -8.78 -20.64
C PHE A 40 12.97 -7.43 -21.26
N GLY A 41 13.60 -6.31 -20.83
CA GLY A 41 13.38 -4.97 -21.36
C GLY A 41 12.06 -4.34 -20.95
N VAL A 42 11.58 -4.58 -19.73
CA VAL A 42 10.44 -3.85 -19.16
C VAL A 42 10.77 -2.37 -19.02
N HIS A 43 9.75 -1.52 -19.10
CA HIS A 43 9.93 -0.06 -19.05
C HIS A 43 10.07 0.49 -17.63
N GLY A 44 9.76 -0.33 -16.63
CA GLY A 44 9.96 -0.01 -15.22
C GLY A 44 9.44 -1.11 -14.29
N ILE A 45 9.94 -1.13 -13.06
CA ILE A 45 9.54 -2.09 -12.03
C ILE A 45 8.94 -1.32 -10.84
N VAL A 46 7.72 -1.70 -10.44
CA VAL A 46 7.05 -1.17 -9.26
C VAL A 46 7.39 -2.07 -8.08
N LEU A 47 8.15 -1.56 -7.12
CA LEU A 47 8.58 -2.30 -5.94
C LEU A 47 7.48 -2.34 -4.89
N SER A 48 6.93 -3.52 -4.65
CA SER A 48 5.93 -3.79 -3.60
C SER A 48 6.53 -4.70 -2.53
N SER A 49 5.79 -5.00 -1.48
CA SER A 49 6.21 -5.96 -0.47
C SER A 49 5.02 -6.57 0.24
N GLY A 50 5.22 -7.75 0.86
CA GLY A 50 4.22 -8.44 1.65
C GLY A 50 3.28 -9.33 0.82
N PHE A 51 2.51 -10.16 1.52
CA PHE A 51 1.58 -11.10 0.95
C PHE A 51 0.20 -10.97 1.61
N VAL A 52 -0.78 -10.47 0.89
CA VAL A 52 -2.07 -10.01 1.46
C VAL A 52 -2.78 -11.08 2.30
N SER A 53 -2.74 -12.36 1.92
CA SER A 53 -3.45 -13.41 2.66
C SER A 53 -2.72 -13.89 3.93
N ARG A 54 -1.41 -13.67 4.05
CA ARG A 54 -0.60 -14.13 5.20
C ARG A 54 0.02 -13.01 6.03
N ALA A 55 0.39 -11.91 5.38
CA ALA A 55 1.02 -10.76 6.02
C ALA A 55 0.43 -9.43 5.51
N PRO A 56 -0.89 -9.19 5.62
CA PRO A 56 -1.55 -8.03 5.02
C PRO A 56 -0.98 -6.72 5.55
N MET A 57 -0.70 -6.65 6.85
CA MET A 57 -0.19 -5.42 7.47
C MET A 57 1.31 -5.18 7.21
N ALA A 58 2.06 -6.16 6.72
CA ALA A 58 3.41 -5.93 6.21
C ALA A 58 3.38 -4.99 4.99
N VAL A 59 2.35 -5.11 4.14
CA VAL A 59 2.14 -4.22 2.97
C VAL A 59 1.57 -2.87 3.38
N MET A 60 0.58 -2.87 4.27
CA MET A 60 -0.28 -1.72 4.52
C MET A 60 0.17 -0.88 5.70
N ARG A 61 0.80 -1.49 6.70
CA ARG A 61 1.15 -0.88 7.98
C ARG A 61 -0.07 -0.31 8.72
N GLY A 62 0.03 -0.19 10.00
CA GLY A 62 -1.07 0.21 10.86
C GLY A 62 -1.69 -0.98 11.59
N ARG A 63 -2.92 -0.79 12.03
CA ARG A 63 -3.74 -1.79 12.73
C ARG A 63 -5.07 -1.95 12.00
N ILE A 64 -5.35 -3.15 11.51
CA ILE A 64 -6.60 -3.39 10.80
C ILE A 64 -7.81 -3.40 11.77
N PRO A 65 -8.87 -2.61 11.49
CA PRO A 65 -10.07 -2.61 12.32
C PRO A 65 -10.94 -3.84 12.00
N THR A 66 -10.67 -4.96 12.68
CA THR A 66 -11.26 -6.28 12.37
C THR A 66 -12.76 -6.36 12.62
N LYS A 67 -13.28 -5.62 13.61
CA LYS A 67 -14.74 -5.55 13.87
C LYS A 67 -15.43 -4.75 12.76
N THR A 68 -14.81 -3.67 12.30
CA THR A 68 -15.28 -2.89 11.15
C THR A 68 -15.26 -3.73 9.89
N MET A 69 -14.18 -4.48 9.66
CA MET A 69 -14.07 -5.43 8.56
C MET A 69 -15.23 -6.45 8.61
N GLY A 70 -15.44 -7.10 9.75
CA GLY A 70 -16.56 -8.02 9.95
C GLY A 70 -17.94 -7.36 9.78
N TYR A 71 -18.06 -6.06 10.06
CA TYR A 71 -19.30 -5.31 9.84
C TYR A 71 -19.65 -5.20 8.35
N TYR A 72 -18.65 -4.95 7.49
CA TYR A 72 -18.84 -4.77 6.05
C TYR A 72 -18.80 -6.08 5.24
N MET A 73 -18.39 -7.21 5.82
CA MET A 73 -18.46 -8.51 5.17
C MET A 73 -19.90 -8.94 4.90
N GLY A 74 -20.13 -9.60 3.77
CA GLY A 74 -21.44 -10.07 3.34
C GLY A 74 -22.03 -11.19 4.21
N TRP A 75 -23.34 -11.45 4.06
CA TRP A 75 -24.01 -12.54 4.77
C TRP A 75 -23.50 -13.94 4.38
N ASN A 76 -23.03 -14.11 3.16
CA ASN A 76 -22.47 -15.38 2.68
C ASN A 76 -21.15 -15.75 3.39
N GLU A 77 -20.53 -14.79 4.08
CA GLU A 77 -19.25 -14.92 4.79
C GLU A 77 -19.43 -14.93 6.31
N TRP A 78 -20.61 -15.31 6.81
CA TRP A 78 -20.97 -15.22 8.21
C TRP A 78 -19.98 -15.91 9.17
N LEU A 79 -19.43 -17.05 8.77
CA LEU A 79 -18.43 -17.78 9.55
C LEU A 79 -17.10 -17.03 9.62
N GLN A 80 -16.62 -16.53 8.46
CA GLN A 80 -15.40 -15.71 8.39
C GLN A 80 -15.56 -14.42 9.19
N LYS A 81 -16.73 -13.78 9.11
CA LYS A 81 -17.09 -12.59 9.89
C LYS A 81 -16.96 -12.83 11.39
N ILE A 82 -17.44 -13.95 11.92
CA ILE A 82 -17.30 -14.31 13.34
C ILE A 82 -15.83 -14.49 13.68
N VAL A 83 -15.09 -15.28 12.89
CA VAL A 83 -13.66 -15.55 13.12
C VAL A 83 -12.84 -14.24 13.09
N VAL A 84 -13.01 -13.41 12.06
CA VAL A 84 -12.28 -12.14 11.92
C VAL A 84 -12.63 -11.17 13.05
N SER A 85 -13.92 -11.08 13.44
CA SER A 85 -14.34 -10.15 14.51
C SER A 85 -13.84 -10.54 15.90
N LEU A 86 -13.70 -11.85 16.17
CA LEU A 86 -13.29 -12.35 17.49
C LEU A 86 -11.78 -12.57 17.59
N PHE A 87 -11.17 -13.11 16.54
CA PHE A 87 -9.78 -13.57 16.56
C PHE A 87 -8.85 -12.74 15.65
N GLY A 88 -9.39 -11.89 14.78
CA GLY A 88 -8.62 -11.18 13.77
C GLY A 88 -7.47 -10.35 14.36
N GLN A 89 -7.67 -9.66 15.48
CA GLN A 89 -6.61 -8.89 16.14
C GLN A 89 -5.46 -9.76 16.69
N TRP A 90 -5.74 -11.01 17.03
CA TRP A 90 -4.72 -11.97 17.44
C TRP A 90 -4.00 -12.61 16.25
N MET A 91 -4.73 -12.84 15.14
CA MET A 91 -4.20 -13.48 13.93
C MET A 91 -3.40 -12.51 13.05
N ILE A 92 -3.76 -11.23 13.03
CA ILE A 92 -3.16 -10.22 12.15
C ILE A 92 -2.21 -9.37 12.99
N LYS A 93 -0.92 -9.48 12.70
CA LYS A 93 0.10 -8.70 13.39
C LYS A 93 0.01 -7.23 12.99
N ASP A 94 -0.02 -6.35 14.00
CA ASP A 94 0.07 -4.90 13.82
C ASP A 94 1.49 -4.48 13.45
N TYR A 95 1.61 -3.46 12.60
CA TYR A 95 2.87 -2.83 12.24
C TYR A 95 2.74 -1.32 12.39
N LYS A 96 3.67 -0.71 13.10
CA LYS A 96 3.71 0.75 13.22
C LYS A 96 3.84 1.37 11.84
N PHE A 97 3.03 2.41 11.57
CA PHE A 97 3.19 3.21 10.36
C PHE A 97 4.37 4.16 10.54
N GLU A 98 5.23 4.18 9.53
CA GLU A 98 6.31 5.15 9.36
C GLU A 98 6.31 5.56 7.89
N GLU A 99 6.51 6.85 7.61
CA GLU A 99 6.56 7.30 6.22
C GLU A 99 7.75 6.66 5.48
N CYS A 100 7.56 6.26 4.24
CA CYS A 100 8.57 5.58 3.41
C CYS A 100 9.08 4.25 4.01
N PHE A 101 8.25 3.48 4.69
CA PHE A 101 8.62 2.28 5.46
C PHE A 101 9.31 1.16 4.66
N PHE A 102 9.31 1.21 3.33
CA PHE A 102 10.03 0.26 2.48
C PHE A 102 11.30 0.82 1.86
N LEU A 103 11.67 2.08 2.17
CA LEU A 103 12.75 2.76 1.46
C LEU A 103 14.10 2.05 1.61
N GLU A 104 14.43 1.56 2.79
CA GLU A 104 15.72 0.88 3.02
C GLU A 104 15.81 -0.45 2.24
N ASN A 105 14.71 -1.19 2.15
CA ASN A 105 14.67 -2.39 1.32
C ASN A 105 14.71 -2.04 -0.17
N ALA A 106 13.97 -1.01 -0.58
CA ALA A 106 13.90 -0.58 -1.97
C ALA A 106 15.24 -0.05 -2.50
N LYS A 107 16.07 0.60 -1.67
CA LYS A 107 17.43 1.03 -2.02
C LYS A 107 18.32 -0.13 -2.48
N LYS A 108 18.19 -1.32 -1.90
CA LYS A 108 18.94 -2.50 -2.34
C LYS A 108 18.60 -2.89 -3.78
N PHE A 109 17.34 -2.71 -4.18
CA PHE A 109 16.92 -2.90 -5.58
C PHE A 109 17.46 -1.78 -6.48
N ARG A 110 17.48 -0.52 -6.00
CA ARG A 110 18.06 0.60 -6.77
C ARG A 110 19.56 0.38 -7.04
N GLU A 111 20.29 -0.15 -6.09
CA GLU A 111 21.71 -0.50 -6.26
C GLU A 111 21.94 -1.64 -7.27
N ALA A 112 20.99 -2.59 -7.35
CA ALA A 112 21.11 -3.79 -8.16
C ALA A 112 20.58 -3.64 -9.60
N LEU A 113 19.66 -2.71 -9.85
CA LEU A 113 18.94 -2.51 -11.10
C LEU A 113 19.31 -1.18 -11.74
N LYS A 114 19.23 -1.09 -13.07
CA LYS A 114 19.60 0.11 -13.85
C LYS A 114 18.39 0.85 -14.42
N GLY A 115 17.32 0.13 -14.68
CA GLY A 115 16.09 0.67 -15.28
C GLY A 115 15.25 1.48 -14.29
N PRO A 116 14.19 2.13 -14.77
CA PRO A 116 13.30 2.93 -13.95
C PRO A 116 12.60 2.11 -12.85
N LEU A 117 12.62 2.63 -11.62
CA LEU A 117 11.96 2.04 -10.47
C LEU A 117 10.86 2.95 -9.94
N VAL A 118 9.72 2.35 -9.61
CA VAL A 118 8.61 3.02 -8.96
C VAL A 118 8.56 2.60 -7.50
N TYR A 119 8.73 3.54 -6.60
CA TYR A 119 8.61 3.27 -5.17
C TYR A 119 7.15 3.19 -4.72
N VAL A 120 6.83 2.23 -3.87
CA VAL A 120 5.55 2.10 -3.18
C VAL A 120 5.80 1.83 -1.69
N GLY A 121 5.14 2.59 -0.80
CA GLY A 121 5.22 2.32 0.64
C GLY A 121 5.16 3.57 1.52
N GLY A 122 3.95 3.94 1.96
CA GLY A 122 3.75 4.92 3.03
C GLY A 122 4.02 6.38 2.69
N ILE A 123 3.92 6.78 1.43
CA ILE A 123 4.02 8.20 1.05
C ILE A 123 2.77 8.94 1.50
N VAL A 124 2.95 10.00 2.28
CA VAL A 124 1.87 10.85 2.80
C VAL A 124 2.21 12.35 2.81
N SER A 125 3.42 12.72 2.41
CA SER A 125 3.87 14.12 2.37
C SER A 125 4.74 14.40 1.13
N ARG A 126 4.95 15.68 0.86
CA ARG A 126 5.90 16.14 -0.15
C ARG A 126 7.33 15.73 0.19
N GLU A 127 7.71 15.88 1.45
CA GLU A 127 9.04 15.51 1.95
C GLU A 127 9.30 14.00 1.74
N GLY A 128 8.26 13.16 1.95
CA GLY A 128 8.35 11.73 1.66
C GLY A 128 8.57 11.43 0.18
N ILE A 129 7.93 12.19 -0.72
CA ILE A 129 8.16 12.07 -2.17
C ILE A 129 9.60 12.49 -2.51
N GLU A 130 10.03 13.67 -2.07
CA GLU A 130 11.37 14.20 -2.33
C GLU A 130 12.45 13.25 -1.82
N LYS A 131 12.31 12.73 -0.59
CA LYS A 131 13.21 11.72 -0.02
C LYS A 131 13.36 10.46 -0.88
N VAL A 132 12.28 10.01 -1.51
CA VAL A 132 12.30 8.84 -2.40
C VAL A 132 12.97 9.17 -3.73
N LEU A 133 12.64 10.32 -4.32
CA LEU A 133 13.27 10.77 -5.57
C LEU A 133 14.79 11.00 -5.40
N ASP A 134 15.20 11.62 -4.28
CA ASP A 134 16.62 11.82 -3.93
C ASP A 134 17.36 10.50 -3.71
N ALA A 135 16.65 9.44 -3.31
CA ALA A 135 17.20 8.09 -3.22
C ALA A 135 17.35 7.39 -4.58
N GLY A 136 17.05 8.06 -5.70
CA GLY A 136 17.27 7.58 -7.06
C GLY A 136 16.10 6.83 -7.69
N PHE A 137 14.89 6.97 -7.17
CA PHE A 137 13.67 6.44 -7.78
C PHE A 137 13.08 7.46 -8.73
N GLU A 138 12.59 7.02 -9.88
CA GLU A 138 12.03 7.90 -10.91
C GLU A 138 10.57 8.26 -10.67
N MET A 139 9.84 7.41 -9.93
CA MET A 139 8.41 7.58 -9.69
C MET A 139 8.01 7.07 -8.30
N VAL A 140 6.89 7.59 -7.80
CA VAL A 140 6.23 7.11 -6.59
C VAL A 140 4.81 6.64 -6.89
N GLN A 141 4.37 5.58 -6.22
CA GLN A 141 2.99 5.12 -6.23
C GLN A 141 2.38 5.31 -4.85
N MET A 142 1.21 5.93 -4.81
CA MET A 142 0.47 6.23 -3.60
C MET A 142 -0.93 5.61 -3.66
N ALA A 143 -1.47 5.20 -2.50
CA ALA A 143 -2.82 4.66 -2.40
C ALA A 143 -3.67 5.42 -1.38
N ARG A 144 -3.46 5.21 -0.08
CA ARG A 144 -4.36 5.74 0.96
C ARG A 144 -4.45 7.25 1.01
N CYS A 145 -3.38 7.99 0.73
CA CYS A 145 -3.43 9.44 0.63
C CYS A 145 -4.34 9.92 -0.50
N LEU A 146 -4.38 9.21 -1.65
CA LEU A 146 -5.27 9.53 -2.77
C LEU A 146 -6.72 9.08 -2.52
N ILE A 147 -6.94 8.04 -1.72
CA ILE A 147 -8.29 7.68 -1.22
C ILE A 147 -8.80 8.77 -0.26
N ASN A 148 -7.90 9.34 0.56
CA ASN A 148 -8.24 10.44 1.45
C ASN A 148 -8.47 11.75 0.68
N ASP A 149 -7.58 12.08 -0.26
CA ASP A 149 -7.69 13.30 -1.07
C ASP A 149 -7.23 13.02 -2.51
N PRO A 150 -8.16 12.81 -3.47
CA PRO A 150 -7.81 12.60 -4.88
C PRO A 150 -7.06 13.78 -5.52
N ALA A 151 -7.20 14.99 -4.98
CA ALA A 151 -6.53 16.19 -5.47
C ALA A 151 -5.14 16.42 -4.83
N PHE A 152 -4.66 15.52 -3.98
CA PHE A 152 -3.43 15.64 -3.20
C PHE A 152 -2.21 16.06 -4.04
N VAL A 153 -1.99 15.41 -5.17
CA VAL A 153 -0.85 15.72 -6.07
C VAL A 153 -1.04 17.08 -6.77
N ASN A 154 -2.28 17.43 -7.15
CA ASN A 154 -2.57 18.72 -7.78
C ASN A 154 -2.35 19.87 -6.81
N LYS A 155 -2.74 19.74 -5.55
CA LYS A 155 -2.48 20.73 -4.50
C LYS A 155 -0.98 20.99 -4.32
N MET A 156 -0.17 19.94 -4.31
CA MET A 156 1.29 20.08 -4.27
C MET A 156 1.83 20.81 -5.50
N LYS A 157 1.31 20.52 -6.69
CA LYS A 157 1.70 21.16 -7.95
C LYS A 157 1.34 22.65 -7.97
N GLU A 158 0.23 23.03 -7.36
CA GLU A 158 -0.24 24.40 -7.23
C GLU A 158 0.54 25.24 -6.19
N GLY A 159 1.49 24.63 -5.50
CA GLY A 159 2.40 25.33 -4.57
C GLY A 159 1.98 25.28 -3.10
N ASP A 160 1.00 24.48 -2.73
CA ASP A 160 0.71 24.20 -1.33
C ASP A 160 1.82 23.34 -0.71
N ILE A 161 2.82 24.04 -0.16
CA ILE A 161 4.04 23.43 0.40
C ILE A 161 3.77 22.64 1.68
N SER A 162 2.69 22.98 2.39
CA SER A 162 2.30 22.30 3.64
C SER A 162 1.57 20.97 3.39
N THR A 163 1.55 20.49 2.15
CA THR A 163 0.70 19.39 1.72
C THR A 163 1.14 18.08 2.34
N ARG A 164 0.49 17.72 3.43
CA ARG A 164 0.50 16.41 4.04
C ARG A 164 -0.89 15.80 3.93
N SER A 165 -0.96 14.50 3.62
CA SER A 165 -2.23 13.80 3.57
C SER A 165 -2.93 13.79 4.94
N GLY A 166 -4.24 14.01 4.96
CA GLY A 166 -5.08 13.84 6.15
C GLY A 166 -5.34 12.36 6.51
N CYS A 167 -4.70 11.41 5.84
CA CYS A 167 -4.82 9.99 6.16
C CYS A 167 -4.15 9.68 7.50
N ASP A 168 -4.93 9.28 8.49
CA ASP A 168 -4.50 8.92 9.84
C ASP A 168 -4.23 7.42 10.05
N HIS A 169 -4.23 6.65 8.98
CA HIS A 169 -3.92 5.20 8.95
C HIS A 169 -4.81 4.32 9.83
N ARG A 170 -6.06 4.75 10.12
CA ARG A 170 -7.07 3.93 10.81
C ARG A 170 -7.56 2.75 9.97
N ASP A 171 -7.08 2.64 8.75
CA ASP A 171 -7.32 1.53 7.82
C ASP A 171 -8.81 1.20 7.58
N TYR A 172 -9.69 2.20 7.76
CA TYR A 172 -11.12 2.09 7.47
C TYR A 172 -11.36 1.71 6.00
N CYS A 173 -10.63 2.34 5.08
CA CYS A 173 -10.71 2.03 3.65
C CYS A 173 -10.35 0.56 3.37
N ILE A 174 -9.39 -0.02 4.11
CA ILE A 174 -8.99 -1.42 4.00
C ILE A 174 -10.08 -2.34 4.54
N ALA A 175 -10.64 -2.03 5.73
CA ALA A 175 -11.73 -2.80 6.29
C ALA A 175 -12.99 -2.77 5.39
N ARG A 176 -13.14 -1.70 4.60
CA ARG A 176 -14.27 -1.50 3.69
C ARG A 176 -14.06 -2.13 2.30
N MET A 177 -12.87 -2.68 2.00
CA MET A 177 -12.59 -3.32 0.70
C MET A 177 -13.52 -4.50 0.37
N TYR A 178 -14.21 -5.05 1.36
CA TYR A 178 -15.24 -6.09 1.20
C TYR A 178 -16.64 -5.53 0.91
N SER A 179 -16.84 -4.21 0.95
CA SER A 179 -18.06 -3.53 0.54
C SER A 179 -18.01 -3.12 -0.94
N LYS A 180 -19.10 -2.58 -1.47
CA LYS A 180 -19.20 -2.19 -2.88
C LYS A 180 -18.20 -1.10 -3.29
N ASP A 181 -17.83 -0.22 -2.34
CA ASP A 181 -16.98 0.94 -2.58
C ASP A 181 -15.97 1.13 -1.44
N MET A 182 -14.77 1.51 -1.80
CA MET A 182 -13.69 1.83 -0.87
C MET A 182 -13.73 3.34 -0.58
N GLN A 183 -13.90 3.72 0.68
CA GLN A 183 -14.00 5.13 1.11
C GLN A 183 -13.07 5.42 2.29
N CYS A 184 -12.66 6.69 2.42
CA CYS A 184 -11.95 7.17 3.59
C CYS A 184 -12.94 7.55 4.71
N CYS A 185 -12.59 7.30 5.98
CA CYS A 185 -13.44 7.68 7.12
C CYS A 185 -13.62 9.20 7.27
N HIS A 186 -12.71 10.02 6.72
CA HIS A 186 -12.76 11.47 6.79
C HIS A 186 -13.66 12.12 5.73
N ASN A 187 -13.94 11.42 4.63
CA ASN A 187 -14.74 11.93 3.52
C ASN A 187 -15.76 10.90 3.01
N CYS A 188 -16.25 10.05 3.93
CA CYS A 188 -17.28 9.09 3.62
C CYS A 188 -18.59 9.78 3.27
N GLN A 189 -19.23 9.37 2.17
CA GLN A 189 -20.50 9.93 1.73
C GLN A 189 -21.66 9.55 2.66
N GLU A 190 -21.58 8.39 3.29
CA GLU A 190 -22.58 7.90 4.24
C GLU A 190 -22.08 8.03 5.69
N PRO A 191 -22.98 8.27 6.65
CA PRO A 191 -22.61 8.32 8.06
C PRO A 191 -21.99 7.00 8.54
N ILE A 192 -20.82 7.06 9.16
CA ILE A 192 -20.17 5.89 9.72
C ILE A 192 -20.93 5.47 10.98
N PRO A 193 -21.40 4.21 11.10
CA PRO A 193 -22.12 3.73 12.25
C PRO A 193 -21.32 3.89 13.55
N ALA A 194 -21.99 4.28 14.64
CA ALA A 194 -21.34 4.56 15.93
C ALA A 194 -20.48 3.39 16.45
N LYS A 195 -20.90 2.14 16.22
CA LYS A 195 -20.12 0.95 16.59
C LYS A 195 -18.80 0.82 15.82
N VAL A 196 -18.77 1.27 14.56
CA VAL A 196 -17.57 1.31 13.72
C VAL A 196 -16.65 2.42 14.21
N TRP A 197 -17.19 3.64 14.43
CA TRP A 197 -16.44 4.77 14.97
C TRP A 197 -15.77 4.45 16.30
N LYS A 198 -16.46 3.70 17.19
CA LYS A 198 -15.93 3.28 18.48
C LYS A 198 -14.68 2.39 18.39
N GLU A 199 -14.53 1.63 17.30
CA GLU A 199 -13.32 0.87 17.03
C GLU A 199 -12.23 1.76 16.42
N LEU A 200 -12.57 2.54 15.40
CA LEU A 200 -11.61 3.41 14.70
C LEU A 200 -10.97 4.45 15.64
N ALA A 201 -11.72 4.98 16.59
CA ALA A 201 -11.22 5.92 17.58
C ALA A 201 -10.19 5.34 18.58
N LYS A 202 -9.94 4.03 18.55
CA LYS A 202 -8.94 3.33 19.37
C LYS A 202 -7.67 2.97 18.60
N ILE A 203 -7.63 3.30 17.32
CA ILE A 203 -6.47 3.10 16.47
C ILE A 203 -5.76 4.44 16.39
N ASP A 204 -4.62 4.51 17.07
CA ASP A 204 -3.70 5.64 17.07
C ASP A 204 -2.54 5.38 16.10
#